data_0299f1518d55242b498df3679f5618a2
#
_entry.id   0299f1518d55242b498df3679f5618a2
#
_cell.length_a   1.000
_cell.length_b   1.000
_cell.length_c   1.000
_cell.angle_alpha   90.00
_cell.angle_beta   90.00
_cell.angle_gamma   90.00
#
_symmetry.space_group_name_H-M   'P 1'
#
loop_
_entity.id
_entity.type
_entity.pdbx_description
1 polymer ?
#
loop_
_entity_poly.entity_id
_entity_poly.type
_entity_poly.pdbx_seq_one_letter_code
_entity_poly.pdbx_strand_id
1 'polypeptide(L)'
;QGEYAYLATLEAFRNAGIDEDFLEANEVGILYGNDSSAAPVINAVDIIREKKNTALVGSGSIFQSMNSTVTMNLSVIFKLRGVNFTIAGACASGSHAIGMGYLLIKSGLQDCILCGGAQEVNPYAVGSFDGLSAFSTQEAVPEKASKPFDKRRDGLIPSGGAASLVLESYESAVKRGAPIL
;
A
#
# COMPACT_ATOMS: atom_id res chain seq x y z
N GLN A 1 3.99 6.78 0.51
CA GLN A 1 3.47 5.40 0.59
C GLN A 1 4.39 4.37 -0.10
N GLY A 2 4.98 4.69 -1.26
CA GLY A 2 5.83 3.76 -2.01
C GLY A 2 7.05 3.27 -1.24
N GLU A 3 7.73 4.15 -0.54
CA GLU A 3 8.89 3.80 0.30
C GLU A 3 8.51 2.87 1.45
N TYR A 4 7.39 3.14 2.13
CA TYR A 4 6.87 2.26 3.18
C TYR A 4 6.53 0.88 2.62
N ALA A 5 5.84 0.84 1.46
CA ALA A 5 5.49 -0.41 0.80
C ALA A 5 6.72 -1.21 0.36
N TYR A 6 7.78 -0.54 -0.12
CA TYR A 6 9.05 -1.18 -0.46
C TYR A 6 9.69 -1.86 0.75
N LEU A 7 9.80 -1.15 1.88
CA LEU A 7 10.38 -1.71 3.12
C LEU A 7 9.55 -2.88 3.65
N ALA A 8 8.23 -2.74 3.68
CA ALA A 8 7.32 -3.80 4.10
C ALA A 8 7.41 -5.04 3.19
N THR A 9 7.59 -4.83 1.88
CA THR A 9 7.76 -5.92 0.90
C THR A 9 9.09 -6.65 1.09
N LEU A 10 10.19 -5.92 1.32
CA LEU A 10 11.49 -6.54 1.63
C LEU A 10 11.41 -7.45 2.85
N GLU A 11 10.73 -6.99 3.89
CA GLU A 11 10.54 -7.77 5.11
C GLU A 11 9.66 -9.00 4.85
N ALA A 12 8.55 -8.84 4.14
CA ALA A 12 7.65 -9.92 3.80
C ALA A 12 8.35 -11.00 2.95
N PHE A 13 9.12 -10.63 1.93
CA PHE A 13 9.87 -11.58 1.12
C PHE A 13 10.94 -12.31 1.93
N ARG A 14 11.68 -11.61 2.78
CA ARG A 14 12.66 -12.22 3.69
C ARG A 14 11.99 -13.24 4.61
N ASN A 15 10.87 -12.88 5.23
CA ASN A 15 10.14 -13.77 6.14
C ASN A 15 9.53 -14.96 5.42
N ALA A 16 9.12 -14.79 4.16
CA ALA A 16 8.58 -15.86 3.32
C ALA A 16 9.67 -16.74 2.67
N GLY A 17 10.95 -16.40 2.81
CA GLY A 17 12.03 -17.09 2.12
C GLY A 17 11.98 -16.94 0.61
N ILE A 18 11.58 -15.76 0.12
CA ILE A 18 11.55 -15.41 -1.30
C ILE A 18 12.78 -14.56 -1.61
N ASP A 19 13.58 -15.04 -2.53
CA ASP A 19 14.79 -14.40 -3.04
C ASP A 19 14.65 -14.05 -4.54
N GLU A 20 15.71 -13.52 -5.12
CA GLU A 20 15.74 -13.17 -6.53
C GLU A 20 15.58 -14.38 -7.45
N ASP A 21 16.18 -15.52 -7.10
CA ASP A 21 16.07 -16.74 -7.88
C ASP A 21 14.63 -17.25 -7.94
N PHE A 22 13.91 -17.18 -6.80
CA PHE A 22 12.48 -17.51 -6.77
C PHE A 22 11.66 -16.57 -7.66
N LEU A 23 11.92 -15.26 -7.58
CA LEU A 23 11.21 -14.24 -8.36
C LEU A 23 11.49 -14.37 -9.87
N GLU A 24 12.69 -14.80 -10.25
CA GLU A 24 13.05 -15.05 -11.64
C GLU A 24 12.42 -16.35 -12.18
N ALA A 25 12.27 -17.36 -11.34
CA ALA A 25 11.73 -18.66 -11.73
C ALA A 25 10.18 -18.71 -11.74
N ASN A 26 9.51 -17.82 -11.01
CA ASN A 26 8.06 -17.90 -10.79
C ASN A 26 7.33 -16.62 -11.23
N GLU A 27 6.05 -16.78 -11.57
CA GLU A 27 5.14 -15.65 -11.78
C GLU A 27 4.52 -15.22 -10.45
N VAL A 28 5.10 -14.21 -9.81
CA VAL A 28 4.56 -13.63 -8.59
C VAL A 28 3.69 -12.43 -8.94
N GLY A 29 2.44 -12.47 -8.50
CA GLY A 29 1.49 -11.36 -8.66
C GLY A 29 1.64 -10.31 -7.57
N ILE A 30 0.96 -9.17 -7.76
CA ILE A 30 0.84 -8.11 -6.76
C ILE A 30 -0.58 -7.56 -6.72
N LEU A 31 -1.19 -7.55 -5.54
CA LEU A 31 -2.41 -6.83 -5.23
C LEU A 31 -2.16 -5.93 -4.01
N TYR A 32 -2.32 -4.63 -4.20
CA TYR A 32 -1.97 -3.70 -3.14
C TYR A 32 -3.06 -2.63 -2.96
N GLY A 33 -3.50 -2.44 -1.72
CA GLY A 33 -4.45 -1.41 -1.37
C GLY A 33 -3.77 -0.03 -1.36
N ASN A 34 -4.26 0.88 -2.19
CA ASN A 34 -3.87 2.29 -2.20
C ASN A 34 -5.01 3.14 -2.71
N ASP A 35 -5.62 3.93 -1.85
CA ASP A 35 -6.83 4.67 -2.15
C ASP A 35 -6.58 6.16 -2.45
N SER A 36 -5.43 6.70 -2.09
CA SER A 36 -5.10 8.09 -2.37
C SER A 36 -3.62 8.34 -2.67
N SER A 37 -3.37 9.34 -3.51
CA SER A 37 -2.06 9.87 -3.86
C SER A 37 -2.19 11.39 -4.08
N ALA A 38 -2.72 12.10 -3.07
CA ALA A 38 -3.12 13.49 -3.18
C ALA A 38 -1.95 14.47 -3.24
N ALA A 39 -0.90 14.25 -2.46
CA ALA A 39 0.20 15.21 -2.33
C ALA A 39 0.88 15.54 -3.67
N PRO A 40 1.23 14.58 -4.54
CA PRO A 40 1.84 14.89 -5.84
C PRO A 40 0.94 15.71 -6.76
N VAL A 41 -0.38 15.46 -6.73
CA VAL A 41 -1.37 16.21 -7.54
C VAL A 41 -1.41 17.66 -7.07
N ILE A 42 -1.52 17.90 -5.77
CA ILE A 42 -1.62 19.24 -5.22
C ILE A 42 -0.32 20.01 -5.47
N ASN A 43 0.83 19.39 -5.24
CA ASN A 43 2.13 20.01 -5.54
C ASN A 43 2.26 20.40 -7.02
N ALA A 44 1.83 19.54 -7.94
CA ALA A 44 1.86 19.85 -9.37
C ALA A 44 0.92 21.03 -9.70
N VAL A 45 -0.28 21.03 -9.14
CA VAL A 45 -1.25 22.13 -9.33
C VAL A 45 -0.71 23.46 -8.79
N ASP A 46 -0.08 23.46 -7.61
CA ASP A 46 0.47 24.67 -7.01
C ASP A 46 1.65 25.23 -7.82
N ILE A 47 2.53 24.37 -8.33
CA ILE A 47 3.60 24.77 -9.27
C ILE A 47 3.01 25.44 -10.52
N ILE A 48 1.99 24.82 -11.12
CA ILE A 48 1.35 25.34 -12.33
C ILE A 48 0.67 26.69 -12.04
N ARG A 49 -0.01 26.84 -10.91
CA ARG A 49 -0.68 28.07 -10.50
C ARG A 49 0.32 29.20 -10.28
N GLU A 50 1.44 28.91 -9.62
CA GLU A 50 2.48 29.91 -9.34
C GLU A 50 3.26 30.29 -10.58
N LYS A 51 3.76 29.31 -11.32
CA LYS A 51 4.66 29.52 -12.48
C LYS A 51 3.93 29.78 -13.79
N LYS A 52 2.61 29.57 -13.86
CA LYS A 52 1.78 29.67 -15.07
C LYS A 52 2.28 28.81 -16.25
N ASN A 53 3.02 27.75 -15.96
CA ASN A 53 3.50 26.75 -16.92
C ASN A 53 3.79 25.41 -16.23
N THR A 54 4.09 24.39 -17.02
CA THR A 54 4.32 23.00 -16.52
C THR A 54 5.79 22.61 -16.44
N ALA A 55 6.73 23.48 -16.81
CA ALA A 55 8.15 23.13 -16.97
C ALA A 55 8.82 22.59 -15.70
N LEU A 56 8.34 23.01 -14.53
CA LEU A 56 8.89 22.61 -13.23
C LEU A 56 8.12 21.47 -12.54
N VAL A 57 7.05 20.95 -13.15
CA VAL A 57 6.25 19.87 -12.53
C VAL A 57 7.05 18.57 -12.41
N GLY A 58 7.94 18.34 -13.41
CA GLY A 58 8.74 17.10 -13.46
C GLY A 58 7.98 15.92 -14.06
N SER A 59 8.69 15.07 -14.81
CA SER A 59 8.12 13.93 -15.53
C SER A 59 7.60 12.81 -14.61
N GLY A 60 8.10 12.73 -13.38
CA GLY A 60 7.66 11.72 -12.40
C GLY A 60 6.33 12.03 -11.71
N SER A 61 5.85 13.27 -11.78
CA SER A 61 4.68 13.72 -11.02
C SER A 61 3.41 12.93 -11.37
N ILE A 62 3.17 12.65 -12.64
CA ILE A 62 2.01 11.86 -13.09
C ILE A 62 2.04 10.45 -12.49
N PHE A 63 3.17 9.77 -12.48
CA PHE A 63 3.29 8.42 -11.93
C PHE A 63 3.08 8.39 -10.41
N GLN A 64 3.55 9.41 -9.72
CA GLN A 64 3.35 9.56 -8.27
C GLN A 64 1.89 9.86 -7.91
N SER A 65 1.12 10.48 -8.82
CA SER A 65 -0.28 10.84 -8.60
C SER A 65 -1.27 9.69 -8.82
N MET A 66 -0.82 8.58 -9.43
CA MET A 66 -1.67 7.42 -9.68
C MET A 66 -1.86 6.59 -8.40
N ASN A 67 -3.06 6.08 -8.17
CA ASN A 67 -3.27 5.10 -7.09
C ASN A 67 -2.44 3.82 -7.32
N SER A 68 -2.13 3.49 -8.57
CA SER A 68 -1.27 2.37 -8.95
C SER A 68 0.23 2.63 -8.73
N THR A 69 0.63 3.79 -8.22
CA THR A 69 2.06 4.11 -8.01
C THR A 69 2.79 3.03 -7.19
N VAL A 70 2.13 2.43 -6.20
CA VAL A 70 2.72 1.39 -5.35
C VAL A 70 2.92 0.11 -6.14
N THR A 71 1.87 -0.43 -6.76
CA THR A 71 1.95 -1.69 -7.52
C THR A 71 2.87 -1.58 -8.72
N MET A 72 2.85 -0.44 -9.41
CA MET A 72 3.74 -0.15 -10.53
C MET A 72 5.21 -0.18 -10.11
N ASN A 73 5.58 0.54 -9.05
CA ASN A 73 6.97 0.61 -8.61
C ASN A 73 7.45 -0.73 -8.03
N LEU A 74 6.67 -1.39 -7.18
CA LEU A 74 7.06 -2.68 -6.60
C LEU A 74 7.20 -3.76 -7.67
N SER A 75 6.31 -3.81 -8.67
CA SER A 75 6.42 -4.79 -9.75
C SER A 75 7.68 -4.60 -10.58
N VAL A 76 8.10 -3.37 -10.82
CA VAL A 76 9.36 -3.10 -11.54
C VAL A 76 10.57 -3.44 -10.69
N ILE A 77 10.60 -3.00 -9.43
CA ILE A 77 11.74 -3.21 -8.52
C ILE A 77 11.99 -4.70 -8.27
N PHE A 78 10.92 -5.45 -7.99
CA PHE A 78 11.00 -6.89 -7.68
C PHE A 78 10.77 -7.80 -8.89
N LYS A 79 10.62 -7.23 -10.10
CA LYS A 79 10.37 -7.96 -11.36
C LYS A 79 9.16 -8.89 -11.27
N LEU A 80 8.08 -8.44 -10.59
CA LEU A 80 6.86 -9.23 -10.45
C LEU A 80 6.13 -9.33 -11.79
N ARG A 81 5.84 -10.55 -12.26
CA ARG A 81 5.34 -10.81 -13.61
C ARG A 81 3.92 -11.38 -13.65
N GLY A 82 3.34 -11.70 -12.49
CA GLY A 82 1.97 -12.16 -12.38
C GLY A 82 0.95 -11.02 -12.48
N VAL A 83 -0.27 -11.26 -12.01
CA VAL A 83 -1.33 -10.23 -11.98
C VAL A 83 -0.86 -8.99 -11.22
N ASN A 84 -1.29 -7.82 -11.70
CA ASN A 84 -0.94 -6.53 -11.06
C ASN A 84 -2.19 -5.67 -10.95
N PHE A 85 -2.75 -5.57 -9.75
CA PHE A 85 -3.94 -4.76 -9.49
C PHE A 85 -3.76 -3.87 -8.25
N THR A 86 -4.14 -2.61 -8.38
CA THR A 86 -4.35 -1.73 -7.23
C THR A 86 -5.80 -1.80 -6.82
N ILE A 87 -6.05 -2.04 -5.54
CA ILE A 87 -7.38 -2.12 -4.96
C ILE A 87 -7.67 -0.82 -4.21
N ALA A 88 -8.76 -0.16 -4.56
CA ALA A 88 -9.26 1.00 -3.86
C ALA A 88 -10.61 0.68 -3.21
N GLY A 89 -10.73 0.92 -1.93
CA GLY A 89 -11.90 0.66 -1.11
C GLY A 89 -11.78 1.39 0.23
N ALA A 90 -11.30 2.64 0.18
CA ALA A 90 -11.01 3.47 1.34
C ALA A 90 -10.14 2.72 2.37
N CYS A 91 -10.46 2.79 3.65
CA CYS A 91 -9.70 2.14 4.73
C CYS A 91 -9.66 0.60 4.61
N ALA A 92 -10.54 -0.02 3.82
CA ALA A 92 -10.58 -1.47 3.60
C ALA A 92 -9.70 -1.94 2.43
N SER A 93 -9.04 -1.06 1.69
CA SER A 93 -8.29 -1.39 0.47
C SER A 93 -7.28 -2.53 0.68
N GLY A 94 -6.51 -2.49 1.77
CA GLY A 94 -5.56 -3.54 2.11
C GLY A 94 -6.22 -4.90 2.38
N SER A 95 -7.32 -4.91 3.13
CA SER A 95 -8.08 -6.15 3.40
C SER A 95 -8.70 -6.71 2.12
N HIS A 96 -9.20 -5.84 1.22
CA HIS A 96 -9.73 -6.26 -0.08
C HIS A 96 -8.61 -6.84 -0.98
N ALA A 97 -7.39 -6.26 -0.93
CA ALA A 97 -6.25 -6.79 -1.67
C ALA A 97 -5.90 -8.23 -1.22
N ILE A 98 -5.89 -8.48 0.08
CA ILE A 98 -5.66 -9.83 0.65
C ILE A 98 -6.79 -10.78 0.25
N GLY A 99 -8.05 -10.37 0.40
CA GLY A 99 -9.20 -11.20 0.03
C GLY A 99 -9.24 -11.55 -1.45
N MET A 100 -8.93 -10.62 -2.33
CA MET A 100 -8.83 -10.88 -3.77
C MET A 100 -7.65 -11.80 -4.09
N GLY A 101 -6.50 -11.59 -3.46
CA GLY A 101 -5.33 -12.47 -3.59
C GLY A 101 -5.68 -13.91 -3.22
N TYR A 102 -6.37 -14.13 -2.11
CA TYR A 102 -6.88 -15.43 -1.71
C TYR A 102 -7.77 -16.05 -2.79
N LEU A 103 -8.70 -15.29 -3.36
CA LEU A 103 -9.59 -15.79 -4.40
C LEU A 103 -8.85 -16.20 -5.68
N LEU A 104 -7.84 -15.42 -6.09
CA LEU A 104 -7.02 -15.74 -7.28
C LEU A 104 -6.20 -17.02 -7.07
N ILE A 105 -5.61 -17.20 -5.89
CA ILE A 105 -4.87 -18.43 -5.55
C ILE A 105 -5.84 -19.62 -5.49
N LYS A 106 -6.96 -19.48 -4.79
CA LYS A 106 -7.96 -20.52 -4.65
C LYS A 106 -8.55 -20.98 -5.99
N SER A 107 -8.65 -20.08 -6.96
CA SER A 107 -9.12 -20.40 -8.32
C SER A 107 -8.02 -20.94 -9.24
N GLY A 108 -6.78 -21.06 -8.77
CA GLY A 108 -5.65 -21.55 -9.57
C GLY A 108 -5.15 -20.57 -10.63
N LEU A 109 -5.53 -19.29 -10.52
CA LEU A 109 -5.07 -18.25 -11.46
C LEU A 109 -3.69 -17.71 -11.11
N GLN A 110 -3.26 -17.85 -9.86
CA GLN A 110 -1.92 -17.49 -9.38
C GLN A 110 -1.51 -18.45 -8.28
N ASP A 111 -0.23 -18.79 -8.19
CA ASP A 111 0.33 -19.59 -7.08
C ASP A 111 0.92 -18.74 -5.97
N CYS A 112 1.43 -17.55 -6.29
CA CYS A 112 2.05 -16.66 -5.33
C CYS A 112 1.69 -15.19 -5.63
N ILE A 113 1.28 -14.46 -4.61
CA ILE A 113 0.87 -13.04 -4.72
C ILE A 113 1.40 -12.25 -3.52
N LEU A 114 2.07 -11.14 -3.80
CA LEU A 114 2.32 -10.11 -2.82
C LEU A 114 1.04 -9.30 -2.59
N CYS A 115 0.51 -9.34 -1.39
CA CYS A 115 -0.66 -8.56 -0.99
C CYS A 115 -0.29 -7.54 0.08
N GLY A 116 -0.98 -6.42 0.12
CA GLY A 116 -0.72 -5.43 1.15
C GLY A 116 -1.57 -4.18 1.02
N GLY A 117 -1.16 -3.15 1.74
CA GLY A 117 -1.74 -1.83 1.66
C GLY A 117 -0.75 -0.77 2.10
N ALA A 118 -0.86 0.43 1.53
CA ALA A 118 -0.03 1.56 1.88
C ALA A 118 -0.86 2.84 1.96
N GLN A 119 -0.50 3.70 2.90
CA GLN A 119 -1.14 5.00 3.10
C GLN A 119 -0.08 6.08 3.18
N GLU A 120 -0.30 7.18 2.46
CA GLU A 120 0.47 8.40 2.63
C GLU A 120 0.06 9.14 3.93
N VAL A 121 0.98 9.91 4.48
CA VAL A 121 0.69 10.92 5.48
C VAL A 121 1.23 12.26 4.99
N ASN A 122 0.35 13.24 4.88
CA ASN A 122 0.69 14.59 4.43
C ASN A 122 -0.38 15.59 4.90
N PRO A 123 -0.07 16.90 4.92
CA PRO A 123 -1.00 17.92 5.41
C PRO A 123 -2.36 17.95 4.71
N TYR A 124 -2.41 17.58 3.43
CA TYR A 124 -3.64 17.64 2.64
C TYR A 124 -4.60 16.51 3.02
N ALA A 125 -4.07 15.28 3.17
CA ALA A 125 -4.86 14.15 3.64
C ALA A 125 -5.34 14.38 5.08
N VAL A 126 -4.45 14.87 5.96
CA VAL A 126 -4.79 15.22 7.35
C VAL A 126 -5.88 16.30 7.38
N GLY A 127 -5.73 17.40 6.62
CA GLY A 127 -6.72 18.48 6.58
C GLY A 127 -8.09 18.03 6.06
N SER A 128 -8.14 17.08 5.13
CA SER A 128 -9.41 16.53 4.64
C SER A 128 -10.16 15.74 5.72
N PHE A 129 -9.45 14.96 6.54
CA PHE A 129 -10.04 14.27 7.68
C PHE A 129 -10.42 15.22 8.82
N ASP A 130 -9.65 16.29 9.03
CA ASP A 130 -9.98 17.32 10.00
C ASP A 130 -11.29 18.03 9.63
N GLY A 131 -11.47 18.37 8.35
CA GLY A 131 -12.71 18.92 7.81
C GLY A 131 -13.94 18.00 8.01
N LEU A 132 -13.74 16.68 8.15
CA LEU A 132 -14.77 15.72 8.48
C LEU A 132 -15.09 15.68 10.00
N SER A 133 -14.31 16.35 10.84
CA SER A 133 -14.40 16.32 12.32
C SER A 133 -14.23 14.87 12.85
N ALA A 134 -13.37 14.08 12.24
CA ALA A 134 -13.17 12.68 12.56
C ALA A 134 -12.04 12.44 13.57
N PHE A 135 -11.26 13.47 13.92
CA PHE A 135 -10.11 13.31 14.80
C PHE A 135 -10.48 13.31 16.29
N SER A 136 -9.66 12.59 17.06
CA SER A 136 -9.67 12.69 18.52
C SER A 136 -9.28 14.11 18.95
N THR A 137 -9.96 14.60 19.98
CA THR A 137 -9.69 15.89 20.61
C THR A 137 -8.82 15.77 21.87
N GLN A 138 -8.20 14.61 22.09
CA GLN A 138 -7.38 14.33 23.28
C GLN A 138 -5.97 14.93 23.14
N GLU A 139 -5.84 16.21 23.39
CA GLU A 139 -4.55 16.92 23.31
C GLU A 139 -3.71 16.81 24.60
N ALA A 140 -4.37 16.57 25.75
CA ALA A 140 -3.67 16.54 27.04
C ALA A 140 -2.76 15.31 27.21
N VAL A 141 -3.10 14.19 26.59
CA VAL A 141 -2.33 12.93 26.62
C VAL A 141 -2.35 12.30 25.22
N PRO A 142 -1.65 12.88 24.25
CA PRO A 142 -1.76 12.52 22.84
C PRO A 142 -1.38 11.05 22.55
N GLU A 143 -0.46 10.47 23.30
CA GLU A 143 -0.06 9.06 23.18
C GLU A 143 -1.19 8.07 23.55
N LYS A 144 -2.26 8.54 24.19
CA LYS A 144 -3.47 7.77 24.53
C LYS A 144 -4.69 8.12 23.69
N ALA A 145 -4.53 8.98 22.69
CA ALA A 145 -5.62 9.43 21.85
C ALA A 145 -6.11 8.30 20.91
N SER A 146 -5.19 7.58 20.28
CA SER A 146 -5.53 6.40 19.46
C SER A 146 -5.87 5.21 20.37
N LYS A 147 -7.15 4.84 20.42
CA LYS A 147 -7.66 3.76 21.28
C LYS A 147 -8.79 3.00 20.58
N PRO A 148 -8.49 2.28 19.48
CA PRO A 148 -9.50 1.50 18.77
C PRO A 148 -10.23 0.55 19.70
N PHE A 149 -11.55 0.43 19.50
CA PHE A 149 -12.45 -0.40 20.30
C PHE A 149 -12.66 0.02 21.77
N ASP A 150 -11.91 0.98 22.32
CA ASP A 150 -12.18 1.52 23.68
C ASP A 150 -13.52 2.28 23.64
N LYS A 151 -14.34 2.08 24.68
CA LYS A 151 -15.62 2.80 24.82
C LYS A 151 -15.47 4.32 24.98
N ARG A 152 -14.30 4.78 25.39
CA ARG A 152 -13.96 6.21 25.55
C ARG A 152 -13.29 6.82 24.31
N ARG A 153 -13.23 6.09 23.18
CA ARG A 153 -12.70 6.64 21.93
C ARG A 153 -13.54 7.83 21.50
N ASP A 154 -12.88 8.82 20.96
CA ASP A 154 -13.49 10.09 20.55
C ASP A 154 -13.10 10.52 19.12
N GLY A 155 -12.36 9.69 18.42
CA GLY A 155 -11.92 9.96 17.07
C GLY A 155 -10.71 9.14 16.66
N LEU A 156 -10.26 9.34 15.44
CA LEU A 156 -9.05 8.72 14.90
C LEU A 156 -7.83 9.65 15.04
N ILE A 157 -6.65 9.08 14.88
CA ILE A 157 -5.39 9.80 14.69
C ILE A 157 -4.88 9.43 13.30
N PRO A 158 -4.66 10.40 12.40
CA PRO A 158 -4.17 10.11 11.07
C PRO A 158 -2.73 9.60 11.14
N SER A 159 -2.44 8.57 10.33
CA SER A 159 -1.10 8.04 10.20
C SER A 159 -0.82 7.56 8.78
N GLY A 160 0.44 7.29 8.47
CA GLY A 160 0.87 6.66 7.24
C GLY A 160 1.66 5.40 7.52
N GLY A 161 1.83 4.57 6.51
CA GLY A 161 2.58 3.33 6.62
C GLY A 161 2.23 2.33 5.53
N ALA A 162 2.79 1.14 5.64
CA ALA A 162 2.46 0.01 4.80
C ALA A 162 2.64 -1.31 5.53
N ALA A 163 1.92 -2.33 5.07
CA ALA A 163 2.13 -3.71 5.46
C ALA A 163 2.01 -4.61 4.23
N SER A 164 2.81 -5.67 4.20
CA SER A 164 2.84 -6.64 3.12
C SER A 164 2.74 -8.06 3.65
N LEU A 165 2.02 -8.89 2.91
CA LEU A 165 1.91 -10.33 3.12
C LEU A 165 2.19 -11.05 1.81
N VAL A 166 2.87 -12.18 1.89
CA VAL A 166 2.96 -13.13 0.77
C VAL A 166 1.86 -14.16 0.97
N LEU A 167 0.95 -14.25 0.01
CA LEU A 167 0.00 -15.35 -0.11
C LEU A 167 0.52 -16.34 -1.15
N GLU A 168 0.48 -17.62 -0.81
CA GLU A 168 0.96 -18.68 -1.69
C GLU A 168 0.05 -19.90 -1.61
N SER A 169 -0.08 -20.64 -2.72
CA SER A 169 -0.79 -21.93 -2.67
C SER A 169 -0.06 -22.88 -1.73
N TYR A 170 -0.82 -23.66 -0.97
CA TYR A 170 -0.25 -24.60 0.01
C TYR A 170 0.72 -25.58 -0.66
N GLU A 171 0.38 -26.04 -1.84
CA GLU A 171 1.19 -26.96 -2.62
C GLU A 171 2.55 -26.36 -3.01
N SER A 172 2.54 -25.10 -3.46
CA SER A 172 3.78 -24.37 -3.79
C SER A 172 4.63 -24.14 -2.55
N ALA A 173 4.04 -23.65 -1.47
CA ALA A 173 4.72 -23.36 -0.21
C ALA A 173 5.40 -24.60 0.37
N VAL A 174 4.69 -25.73 0.42
CA VAL A 174 5.23 -27.01 0.91
C VAL A 174 6.35 -27.52 0.00
N LYS A 175 6.16 -27.48 -1.32
CA LYS A 175 7.15 -27.95 -2.31
C LYS A 175 8.50 -27.25 -2.17
N ARG A 176 8.52 -25.95 -1.85
CA ARG A 176 9.75 -25.19 -1.66
C ARG A 176 10.24 -25.12 -0.21
N GLY A 177 9.51 -25.72 0.73
CA GLY A 177 9.84 -25.66 2.17
C GLY A 177 9.68 -24.25 2.78
N ALA A 178 8.67 -23.52 2.34
CA ALA A 178 8.40 -22.18 2.84
C ALA A 178 8.09 -22.17 4.35
N PRO A 179 8.50 -21.13 5.09
CA PRO A 179 7.96 -20.88 6.42
C PRO A 179 6.49 -20.46 6.30
N ILE A 180 5.59 -21.31 6.79
CA ILE A 180 4.13 -21.06 6.77
C ILE A 180 3.72 -20.57 8.14
N LEU A 181 3.01 -19.40 8.21
CA LEU A 181 2.51 -18.77 9.42
C LEU A 181 1.12 -19.29 9.81
#